data_bc49482bc283e6e055dfc84ee9650cf0
#
_entry.id   bc49482bc283e6e055dfc84ee9650cf0
#
_cell.length_a   1.000
_cell.length_b   1.000
_cell.length_c   1.000
_cell.angle_alpha   90.00
_cell.angle_beta   90.00
_cell.angle_gamma   90.00
#
_symmetry.space_group_name_H-M   'P 1'
#
loop_
_entity.id
_entity.type
_entity.pdbx_description
1 polymer ?
#
loop_
_entity_poly.entity_id
_entity_poly.type
_entity_poly.pdbx_seq_one_letter_code
_entity_poly.pdbx_strand_id
1 'polypeptide(L)'
;DKTLYRTLSHVLSITLKILVVIGLVGYLGLDTSGVNALIASLGVGVGLAVNGTLSNLAGGFLLLVTRPFKVDDYIAANGYEGTVEDIFICYTKIRTVDCKVVYLPNGALSTTQIVNYTEKGKRRLDVTFGVSYDDDFEKAKSLIAEVVAANDKIHTDPAPNIRVTAQSASSIDITCMVWCNGDDYWNNKFYLLEEVKRKFDENGITIP
;
A
#
# COMPACT_ATOMS: atom_id res chain seq x y z
N ASP A 1 -4.44 -29.20 12.29
CA ASP A 1 -3.66 -29.42 13.54
C ASP A 1 -4.55 -30.07 14.58
N LYS A 2 -4.12 -31.24 15.13
CA LYS A 2 -4.89 -32.03 16.11
C LYS A 2 -5.16 -31.23 17.40
N THR A 3 -4.26 -30.36 17.78
CA THR A 3 -4.39 -29.52 18.98
C THR A 3 -5.48 -28.47 18.79
N LEU A 4 -5.50 -27.78 17.65
CA LEU A 4 -6.52 -26.78 17.32
C LEU A 4 -7.92 -27.42 17.29
N TYR A 5 -8.06 -28.59 16.63
CA TYR A 5 -9.33 -29.32 16.59
C TYR A 5 -9.83 -29.70 17.97
N ARG A 6 -8.94 -30.25 18.82
CA ARG A 6 -9.32 -30.66 20.20
C ARG A 6 -9.75 -29.45 21.03
N THR A 7 -9.00 -28.35 20.99
CA THR A 7 -9.33 -27.13 21.73
C THR A 7 -10.67 -26.57 21.31
N LEU A 8 -10.89 -26.42 19.98
CA LEU A 8 -12.13 -25.88 19.43
C LEU A 8 -13.34 -26.76 19.77
N SER A 9 -13.19 -28.07 19.63
CA SER A 9 -14.22 -29.07 20.00
C SER A 9 -14.55 -29.03 21.49
N HIS A 10 -13.55 -28.84 22.35
CA HIS A 10 -13.74 -28.77 23.80
C HIS A 10 -14.50 -27.50 24.20
N VAL A 11 -14.09 -26.32 23.66
CA VAL A 11 -14.77 -25.03 23.88
C VAL A 11 -16.22 -25.12 23.41
N LEU A 12 -16.46 -25.61 22.19
CA LEU A 12 -17.80 -25.74 21.62
C LEU A 12 -18.68 -26.67 22.46
N SER A 13 -18.12 -27.82 22.91
CA SER A 13 -18.83 -28.77 23.76
C SER A 13 -19.23 -28.17 25.11
N ILE A 14 -18.35 -27.43 25.77
CA ILE A 14 -18.65 -26.75 27.03
C ILE A 14 -19.74 -25.68 26.81
N THR A 15 -19.63 -24.86 25.78
CA THR A 15 -20.63 -23.83 25.46
C THR A 15 -22.00 -24.45 25.23
N LEU A 16 -22.08 -25.52 24.43
CA LEU A 16 -23.35 -26.23 24.20
C LEU A 16 -23.93 -26.82 25.46
N LYS A 17 -23.11 -27.44 26.32
CA LYS A 17 -23.59 -27.99 27.62
C LYS A 17 -24.17 -26.88 28.51
N ILE A 18 -23.51 -25.75 28.61
CA ILE A 18 -23.99 -24.60 29.38
C ILE A 18 -25.37 -24.14 28.85
N LEU A 19 -25.50 -23.97 27.53
CA LEU A 19 -26.76 -23.54 26.90
C LEU A 19 -27.89 -24.53 27.14
N VAL A 20 -27.62 -25.84 27.05
CA VAL A 20 -28.61 -26.92 27.35
C VAL A 20 -29.03 -26.89 28.80
N VAL A 21 -28.10 -26.75 29.75
CA VAL A 21 -28.44 -26.70 31.19
C VAL A 21 -29.32 -25.47 31.48
N ILE A 22 -29.00 -24.30 30.94
CA ILE A 22 -29.81 -23.10 31.15
C ILE A 22 -31.21 -23.27 30.57
N GLY A 23 -31.30 -23.82 29.34
CA GLY A 23 -32.59 -24.11 28.71
C GLY A 23 -33.46 -25.09 29.56
N LEU A 24 -32.83 -26.13 30.13
CA LEU A 24 -33.54 -27.06 31.01
C LEU A 24 -34.01 -26.41 32.31
N VAL A 25 -33.18 -25.56 32.95
CA VAL A 25 -33.54 -24.84 34.18
C VAL A 25 -34.72 -23.90 33.92
N GLY A 26 -34.69 -23.18 32.78
CA GLY A 26 -35.79 -22.31 32.36
C GLY A 26 -37.07 -23.10 32.05
N TYR A 27 -36.98 -24.29 31.42
CA TYR A 27 -38.11 -25.18 31.17
C TYR A 27 -38.79 -25.70 32.46
N LEU A 28 -37.99 -25.89 33.50
CA LEU A 28 -38.47 -26.28 34.83
C LEU A 28 -39.15 -25.14 35.61
N GLY A 29 -39.25 -23.96 35.03
CA GLY A 29 -39.90 -22.80 35.63
C GLY A 29 -39.07 -22.10 36.72
N LEU A 30 -37.77 -22.39 36.81
CA LEU A 30 -36.86 -21.69 37.74
C LEU A 30 -36.43 -20.37 37.16
N ASP A 31 -36.29 -19.34 38.01
CA ASP A 31 -35.81 -18.04 37.60
C ASP A 31 -34.33 -18.09 37.15
N THR A 32 -34.14 -17.84 35.87
CA THR A 32 -32.81 -17.80 35.24
C THR A 32 -32.29 -16.38 34.95
N SER A 33 -33.00 -15.34 35.40
CA SER A 33 -32.72 -13.95 35.06
C SER A 33 -31.29 -13.53 35.47
N GLY A 34 -30.83 -13.89 36.64
CA GLY A 34 -29.47 -13.62 37.13
C GLY A 34 -28.39 -14.33 36.29
N VAL A 35 -28.64 -15.59 35.91
CA VAL A 35 -27.73 -16.36 35.06
C VAL A 35 -27.67 -15.79 33.64
N ASN A 36 -28.81 -15.38 33.08
CA ASN A 36 -28.86 -14.76 31.77
C ASN A 36 -28.12 -13.42 31.75
N ALA A 37 -28.26 -12.60 32.82
CA ALA A 37 -27.51 -11.34 32.95
C ALA A 37 -25.99 -11.59 33.04
N LEU A 38 -25.55 -12.60 33.77
CA LEU A 38 -24.15 -12.98 33.86
C LEU A 38 -23.61 -13.43 32.49
N ILE A 39 -24.33 -14.26 31.75
CA ILE A 39 -23.92 -14.73 30.42
C ILE A 39 -23.87 -13.58 29.42
N ALA A 40 -24.84 -12.68 29.46
CA ALA A 40 -24.84 -11.50 28.62
C ALA A 40 -23.59 -10.64 28.87
N SER A 41 -23.23 -10.42 30.15
CA SER A 41 -22.02 -9.65 30.49
C SER A 41 -20.73 -10.35 30.07
N LEU A 42 -20.64 -11.69 30.23
CA LEU A 42 -19.52 -12.49 29.73
C LEU A 42 -19.43 -12.44 28.20
N GLY A 43 -20.58 -12.52 27.52
CA GLY A 43 -20.65 -12.41 26.05
C GLY A 43 -20.10 -11.09 25.53
N VAL A 44 -20.43 -9.97 26.19
CA VAL A 44 -19.86 -8.65 25.86
C VAL A 44 -18.33 -8.64 26.08
N GLY A 45 -17.87 -9.17 27.22
CA GLY A 45 -16.43 -9.26 27.51
C GLY A 45 -15.66 -10.08 26.47
N VAL A 46 -16.17 -11.27 26.11
CA VAL A 46 -15.58 -12.10 25.04
C VAL A 46 -15.66 -11.42 23.69
N GLY A 47 -16.79 -10.79 23.34
CA GLY A 47 -16.96 -10.06 22.10
C GLY A 47 -15.93 -8.94 21.94
N LEU A 48 -15.68 -8.17 23.00
CA LEU A 48 -14.63 -7.13 23.00
C LEU A 48 -13.23 -7.74 22.88
N ALA A 49 -12.96 -8.87 23.53
CA ALA A 49 -11.65 -9.51 23.46
C ALA A 49 -11.31 -10.05 22.06
N VAL A 50 -12.31 -10.53 21.29
CA VAL A 50 -12.10 -11.09 19.94
C VAL A 50 -12.33 -10.06 18.83
N ASN A 51 -12.72 -8.84 19.15
CA ASN A 51 -13.09 -7.80 18.18
C ASN A 51 -11.99 -7.56 17.13
N GLY A 52 -10.72 -7.49 17.54
CA GLY A 52 -9.59 -7.29 16.62
C GLY A 52 -9.43 -8.44 15.62
N THR A 53 -9.62 -9.68 16.06
CA THR A 53 -9.56 -10.85 15.18
C THR A 53 -10.72 -10.84 14.19
N LEU A 54 -11.93 -10.55 14.66
CA LEU A 54 -13.12 -10.47 13.80
C LEU A 54 -13.00 -9.33 12.79
N SER A 55 -12.45 -8.19 13.19
CA SER A 55 -12.14 -7.07 12.27
C SER A 55 -11.18 -7.49 11.17
N ASN A 56 -10.13 -8.25 11.49
CA ASN A 56 -9.18 -8.74 10.49
C ASN A 56 -9.80 -9.77 9.54
N LEU A 57 -10.67 -10.65 10.03
CA LEU A 57 -11.43 -11.59 9.19
C LEU A 57 -12.36 -10.86 8.23
N ALA A 58 -13.13 -9.88 8.73
CA ALA A 58 -14.03 -9.07 7.92
C ALA A 58 -13.26 -8.23 6.90
N GLY A 59 -12.14 -7.62 7.31
CA GLY A 59 -11.24 -6.88 6.43
C GLY A 59 -10.67 -7.76 5.32
N GLY A 60 -10.22 -8.97 5.65
CA GLY A 60 -9.71 -9.93 4.65
C GLY A 60 -10.79 -10.33 3.63
N PHE A 61 -12.00 -10.62 4.10
CA PHE A 61 -13.13 -10.88 3.21
C PHE A 61 -13.43 -9.68 2.28
N LEU A 62 -13.44 -8.46 2.84
CA LEU A 62 -13.67 -7.24 2.06
C LEU A 62 -12.60 -7.06 0.98
N LEU A 63 -11.31 -7.21 1.32
CA LEU A 63 -10.20 -7.09 0.37
C LEU A 63 -10.30 -8.12 -0.76
N LEU A 64 -10.69 -9.37 -0.46
CA LEU A 64 -10.86 -10.41 -1.48
C LEU A 64 -12.04 -10.16 -2.42
N VAL A 65 -13.11 -9.50 -1.93
CA VAL A 65 -14.30 -9.16 -2.73
C VAL A 65 -14.07 -7.91 -3.56
N THR A 66 -13.59 -6.84 -2.94
CA THR A 66 -13.41 -5.53 -3.61
C THR A 66 -12.15 -5.44 -4.46
N ARG A 67 -11.12 -6.23 -4.12
CA ARG A 67 -9.85 -6.36 -4.83
C ARG A 67 -9.20 -5.00 -5.16
N PRO A 68 -8.94 -4.13 -4.19
CA PRO A 68 -8.25 -2.87 -4.43
C PRO A 68 -6.79 -3.08 -4.89
N PHE A 69 -6.25 -4.25 -4.68
CA PHE A 69 -4.97 -4.75 -5.18
C PHE A 69 -5.02 -6.28 -5.34
N LYS A 70 -4.04 -6.82 -6.02
CA LYS A 70 -3.86 -8.26 -6.27
C LYS A 70 -2.48 -8.71 -5.79
N VAL A 71 -2.24 -10.02 -5.75
CA VAL A 71 -0.89 -10.58 -5.63
C VAL A 71 -0.06 -10.06 -6.80
N ASP A 72 1.20 -9.77 -6.57
CA ASP A 72 2.20 -9.14 -7.43
C ASP A 72 2.02 -7.62 -7.63
N ASP A 73 0.97 -6.98 -7.13
CA ASP A 73 0.88 -5.52 -7.13
C ASP A 73 1.88 -4.89 -6.14
N TYR A 74 2.51 -3.80 -6.54
CA TYR A 74 3.31 -2.95 -5.66
C TYR A 74 2.39 -1.89 -5.04
N ILE A 75 2.26 -1.93 -3.72
CA ILE A 75 1.35 -1.07 -2.97
C ILE A 75 2.07 -0.31 -1.84
N ALA A 76 1.50 0.83 -1.44
CA ALA A 76 1.86 1.50 -0.19
C ALA A 76 0.62 1.62 0.69
N ALA A 77 0.73 1.21 1.96
CA ALA A 77 -0.31 1.29 2.97
C ALA A 77 0.29 1.26 4.38
N ASN A 78 -0.32 1.98 5.32
CA ASN A 78 0.09 2.00 6.74
C ASN A 78 1.59 2.32 6.98
N GLY A 79 2.20 3.14 6.12
CA GLY A 79 3.61 3.53 6.23
C GLY A 79 4.60 2.49 5.70
N TYR A 80 4.12 1.43 5.09
CA TYR A 80 4.94 0.41 4.41
C TYR A 80 4.62 0.38 2.92
N GLU A 81 5.62 0.04 2.12
CA GLU A 81 5.46 -0.19 0.69
C GLU A 81 6.20 -1.44 0.24
N GLY A 82 5.62 -2.16 -0.70
CA GLY A 82 6.17 -3.40 -1.19
C GLY A 82 5.24 -4.16 -2.13
N THR A 83 5.76 -5.25 -2.69
CA THR A 83 4.99 -6.16 -3.55
C THR A 83 4.16 -7.10 -2.69
N VAL A 84 2.88 -7.23 -3.01
CA VAL A 84 1.97 -8.18 -2.37
C VAL A 84 2.38 -9.60 -2.76
N GLU A 85 2.77 -10.41 -1.76
CA GLU A 85 3.10 -11.82 -1.99
C GLU A 85 1.89 -12.73 -1.81
N ASP A 86 1.11 -12.49 -0.73
CA ASP A 86 -0.07 -13.30 -0.40
C ASP A 86 -1.12 -12.47 0.34
N ILE A 87 -2.39 -12.84 0.16
CA ILE A 87 -3.53 -12.29 0.89
C ILE A 87 -4.14 -13.43 1.71
N PHE A 88 -3.80 -13.47 3.01
CA PHE A 88 -4.38 -14.42 3.95
C PHE A 88 -5.68 -13.88 4.53
N ILE A 89 -6.40 -14.72 5.26
CA ILE A 89 -7.71 -14.35 5.80
C ILE A 89 -7.65 -13.21 6.84
N CYS A 90 -6.56 -13.12 7.64
CA CYS A 90 -6.43 -12.12 8.70
C CYS A 90 -5.37 -11.05 8.39
N TYR A 91 -4.45 -11.29 7.47
CA TYR A 91 -3.37 -10.38 7.12
C TYR A 91 -2.97 -10.53 5.66
N THR A 92 -2.41 -9.46 5.11
CA THR A 92 -1.79 -9.41 3.79
C THR A 92 -0.28 -9.37 3.98
N LYS A 93 0.44 -10.21 3.24
CA LYS A 93 1.90 -10.29 3.25
C LYS A 93 2.46 -9.48 2.11
N ILE A 94 3.33 -8.53 2.42
CA ILE A 94 4.07 -7.77 1.40
C ILE A 94 5.57 -7.95 1.58
N ARG A 95 6.31 -7.84 0.47
CA ARG A 95 7.78 -7.85 0.45
C ARG A 95 8.27 -6.49 0.00
N THR A 96 9.07 -5.84 0.85
CA THR A 96 9.70 -4.55 0.53
C THR A 96 10.83 -4.72 -0.50
N VAL A 97 11.27 -3.61 -1.09
CA VAL A 97 12.37 -3.59 -2.09
C VAL A 97 13.68 -4.13 -1.51
N ASP A 98 13.92 -3.94 -0.21
CA ASP A 98 15.09 -4.47 0.53
C ASP A 98 14.86 -5.89 1.09
N CYS A 99 13.87 -6.63 0.53
CA CYS A 99 13.55 -8.02 0.85
C CYS A 99 13.07 -8.28 2.29
N LYS A 100 12.57 -7.28 3.01
CA LYS A 100 11.87 -7.50 4.27
C LYS A 100 10.45 -7.96 4.02
N VAL A 101 9.96 -8.84 4.89
CA VAL A 101 8.56 -9.29 4.87
C VAL A 101 7.77 -8.53 5.91
N VAL A 102 6.66 -7.93 5.50
CA VAL A 102 5.74 -7.20 6.37
C VAL A 102 4.36 -7.85 6.31
N TYR A 103 3.78 -8.11 7.47
CA TYR A 103 2.42 -8.62 7.62
C TYR A 103 1.51 -7.48 8.03
N LEU A 104 0.61 -7.07 7.14
CA LEU A 104 -0.35 -6.00 7.36
C LEU A 104 -1.69 -6.60 7.80
N PRO A 105 -2.20 -6.27 9.01
CA PRO A 105 -3.52 -6.74 9.45
C PRO A 105 -4.62 -6.26 8.51
N ASN A 106 -5.46 -7.18 8.02
CA ASN A 106 -6.47 -6.88 7.00
C ASN A 106 -7.56 -5.91 7.50
N GLY A 107 -7.89 -5.93 8.78
CA GLY A 107 -8.85 -4.98 9.37
C GLY A 107 -8.37 -3.53 9.25
N ALA A 108 -7.10 -3.28 9.56
CA ALA A 108 -6.50 -1.97 9.39
C ALA A 108 -6.35 -1.63 7.89
N LEU A 109 -5.89 -2.58 7.07
CA LEU A 109 -5.66 -2.39 5.65
C LEU A 109 -6.96 -2.06 4.88
N SER A 110 -8.09 -2.69 5.24
CA SER A 110 -9.38 -2.46 4.60
C SER A 110 -10.02 -1.09 4.90
N THR A 111 -9.53 -0.41 5.94
CA THR A 111 -10.05 0.89 6.40
C THR A 111 -9.08 2.05 6.17
N THR A 112 -7.89 1.79 5.65
CA THR A 112 -6.86 2.80 5.35
C THR A 112 -6.80 3.14 3.87
N GLN A 113 -6.06 4.20 3.55
CA GLN A 113 -5.73 4.55 2.18
C GLN A 113 -4.69 3.58 1.63
N ILE A 114 -4.94 3.05 0.44
CA ILE A 114 -4.03 2.16 -0.27
C ILE A 114 -3.64 2.85 -1.57
N VAL A 115 -2.33 3.02 -1.78
CA VAL A 115 -1.79 3.47 -3.06
C VAL A 115 -1.35 2.24 -3.83
N ASN A 116 -1.99 1.96 -4.96
CA ASN A 116 -1.60 0.89 -5.87
C ASN A 116 -0.82 1.49 -7.04
N TYR A 117 0.45 1.16 -7.15
CA TYR A 117 1.36 1.67 -8.18
C TYR A 117 1.32 0.85 -9.47
N THR A 118 0.76 -0.36 -9.43
CA THR A 118 0.78 -1.33 -10.55
C THR A 118 -0.52 -1.33 -11.33
N GLU A 119 -1.67 -1.07 -10.70
CA GLU A 119 -3.01 -1.23 -11.28
C GLU A 119 -3.20 -0.56 -12.64
N LYS A 120 -2.64 0.64 -12.82
CA LYS A 120 -2.77 1.40 -14.08
C LYS A 120 -1.70 1.07 -15.11
N GLY A 121 -0.68 0.29 -14.75
CA GLY A 121 0.43 -0.09 -15.63
C GLY A 121 1.36 1.06 -16.05
N LYS A 122 0.82 2.29 -16.18
CA LYS A 122 1.57 3.50 -16.55
C LYS A 122 1.74 4.41 -15.33
N ARG A 123 2.93 5.00 -15.20
CA ARG A 123 3.24 5.97 -14.15
C ARG A 123 3.83 7.23 -14.73
N ARG A 124 3.48 8.39 -14.15
CA ARG A 124 4.18 9.63 -14.43
C ARG A 124 5.42 9.71 -13.54
N LEU A 125 6.54 9.98 -14.16
CA LEU A 125 7.80 10.24 -13.51
C LEU A 125 8.08 11.73 -13.59
N ASP A 126 8.23 12.36 -12.44
CA ASP A 126 8.55 13.79 -12.33
C ASP A 126 9.98 13.90 -11.77
N VAL A 127 10.89 14.50 -12.54
CA VAL A 127 12.28 14.75 -12.14
C VAL A 127 12.58 16.22 -12.28
N THR A 128 13.10 16.83 -11.22
CA THR A 128 13.43 18.26 -11.20
C THR A 128 14.95 18.45 -11.27
N PHE A 129 15.38 19.36 -12.13
CA PHE A 129 16.75 19.77 -12.31
C PHE A 129 16.90 21.25 -12.00
N GLY A 130 17.80 21.62 -11.08
CA GLY A 130 18.16 22.99 -10.79
C GLY A 130 19.22 23.47 -11.77
N VAL A 131 19.02 24.65 -12.35
CA VAL A 131 19.94 25.31 -13.28
C VAL A 131 20.30 26.68 -12.74
N SER A 132 21.57 27.11 -12.87
CA SER A 132 22.00 28.43 -12.43
C SER A 132 21.19 29.55 -13.08
N TYR A 133 20.99 30.68 -12.39
CA TYR A 133 20.38 31.87 -12.95
C TYR A 133 21.21 32.52 -14.07
N ASP A 134 22.52 32.25 -14.12
CA ASP A 134 23.44 32.76 -15.14
C ASP A 134 23.37 31.97 -16.43
N ASP A 135 22.75 30.79 -16.43
CA ASP A 135 22.68 29.89 -17.58
C ASP A 135 21.37 30.07 -18.37
N ASP A 136 21.39 29.69 -19.64
CA ASP A 136 20.21 29.68 -20.51
C ASP A 136 19.30 28.49 -20.19
N PHE A 137 18.21 28.73 -19.48
CA PHE A 137 17.24 27.71 -19.09
C PHE A 137 16.47 27.14 -20.31
N GLU A 138 16.32 27.86 -21.44
CA GLU A 138 15.73 27.30 -22.66
C GLU A 138 16.66 26.29 -23.31
N LYS A 139 17.97 26.54 -23.30
CA LYS A 139 18.97 25.56 -23.71
C LYS A 139 18.94 24.32 -22.80
N ALA A 140 18.84 24.52 -21.48
CA ALA A 140 18.72 23.41 -20.54
C ALA A 140 17.48 22.54 -20.80
N LYS A 141 16.32 23.15 -21.08
CA LYS A 141 15.09 22.45 -21.47
C LYS A 141 15.26 21.62 -22.75
N SER A 142 15.97 22.17 -23.74
CA SER A 142 16.25 21.49 -25.00
C SER A 142 17.12 20.25 -24.78
N LEU A 143 18.16 20.35 -23.94
CA LEU A 143 19.03 19.24 -23.59
C LEU A 143 18.29 18.12 -22.83
N ILE A 144 17.39 18.49 -21.90
CA ILE A 144 16.52 17.52 -21.23
C ILE A 144 15.62 16.82 -22.26
N ALA A 145 15.05 17.56 -23.21
CA ALA A 145 14.19 17.00 -24.25
C ALA A 145 14.95 16.00 -25.15
N GLU A 146 16.22 16.29 -25.50
CA GLU A 146 17.07 15.34 -26.23
C GLU A 146 17.30 14.04 -25.47
N VAL A 147 17.60 14.13 -24.16
CA VAL A 147 17.79 12.94 -23.31
C VAL A 147 16.50 12.11 -23.22
N VAL A 148 15.35 12.77 -23.05
CA VAL A 148 14.06 12.10 -23.03
C VAL A 148 13.77 11.39 -24.35
N ALA A 149 14.02 12.06 -25.49
CA ALA A 149 13.79 11.49 -26.82
C ALA A 149 14.70 10.32 -27.17
N ALA A 150 15.89 10.25 -26.54
CA ALA A 150 16.84 9.14 -26.74
C ALA A 150 16.46 7.87 -26.00
N ASN A 151 15.48 7.89 -25.09
CA ASN A 151 15.07 6.75 -24.30
C ASN A 151 13.72 6.18 -24.81
N ASP A 152 13.77 5.02 -25.42
CA ASP A 152 12.62 4.29 -25.99
C ASP A 152 11.61 3.78 -24.95
N LYS A 153 12.00 3.72 -23.67
CA LYS A 153 11.14 3.31 -22.55
C LYS A 153 10.28 4.46 -21.99
N ILE A 154 10.51 5.67 -22.46
CA ILE A 154 9.67 6.83 -22.16
C ILE A 154 8.58 6.96 -23.23
N HIS A 155 7.34 7.04 -22.78
CA HIS A 155 6.20 7.14 -23.70
C HIS A 155 6.17 8.52 -24.36
N THR A 156 5.82 8.54 -25.65
CA THR A 156 5.61 9.75 -26.42
C THR A 156 4.16 10.25 -26.32
N ASP A 157 3.24 9.40 -25.86
CA ASP A 157 1.84 9.73 -25.61
C ASP A 157 1.42 9.23 -24.22
N PRO A 158 1.08 10.14 -23.28
CA PRO A 158 1.12 11.61 -23.40
C PRO A 158 2.52 12.18 -23.60
N ALA A 159 2.61 13.27 -24.37
CA ALA A 159 3.87 13.91 -24.68
C ALA A 159 4.63 14.38 -23.42
N PRO A 160 5.97 14.23 -23.39
CA PRO A 160 6.80 14.77 -22.32
C PRO A 160 6.53 16.27 -22.09
N ASN A 161 6.44 16.67 -20.82
CA ASN A 161 6.23 18.06 -20.44
C ASN A 161 7.42 18.57 -19.62
N ILE A 162 8.19 19.50 -20.17
CA ILE A 162 9.40 20.06 -19.55
C ILE A 162 9.17 21.54 -19.32
N ARG A 163 9.08 21.95 -18.05
CA ARG A 163 8.72 23.31 -17.66
C ARG A 163 9.54 23.80 -16.48
N VAL A 164 9.76 25.11 -16.45
CA VAL A 164 10.18 25.78 -15.23
C VAL A 164 9.03 25.71 -14.22
N THR A 165 9.28 25.16 -13.05
CA THR A 165 8.27 24.96 -12.01
C THR A 165 8.49 25.80 -10.77
N ALA A 166 9.72 26.24 -10.53
CA ALA A 166 10.04 27.15 -9.42
C ALA A 166 11.28 27.99 -9.74
N GLN A 167 11.42 29.08 -9.00
CA GLN A 167 12.63 29.89 -8.89
C GLN A 167 13.07 29.79 -7.43
N SER A 168 14.07 28.96 -7.19
CA SER A 168 14.62 28.67 -5.86
C SER A 168 15.71 29.67 -5.47
N ALA A 169 16.25 29.58 -4.26
CA ALA A 169 17.22 30.56 -3.75
C ALA A 169 18.50 30.66 -4.61
N SER A 170 18.92 29.55 -5.24
CA SER A 170 20.15 29.48 -6.07
C SER A 170 19.92 28.88 -7.46
N SER A 171 18.71 28.44 -7.80
CA SER A 171 18.43 27.74 -9.06
C SER A 171 17.09 28.12 -9.68
N ILE A 172 17.01 27.98 -10.99
CA ILE A 172 15.75 27.85 -11.74
C ILE A 172 15.45 26.35 -11.82
N ASP A 173 14.33 25.91 -11.25
CA ASP A 173 13.96 24.51 -11.19
C ASP A 173 13.12 24.13 -12.41
N ILE A 174 13.67 23.22 -13.22
CA ILE A 174 13.03 22.68 -14.42
C ILE A 174 12.55 21.28 -14.12
N THR A 175 11.23 21.07 -14.12
CA THR A 175 10.66 19.74 -13.92
C THR A 175 10.36 19.09 -15.27
N CYS A 176 10.90 17.90 -15.44
CA CYS A 176 10.64 16.98 -16.54
C CYS A 176 9.58 15.97 -16.09
N MET A 177 8.40 16.04 -16.70
CA MET A 177 7.27 15.14 -16.44
C MET A 177 7.10 14.21 -17.63
N VAL A 178 7.38 12.92 -17.44
CA VAL A 178 7.32 11.90 -18.49
C VAL A 178 6.50 10.72 -18.04
N TRP A 179 5.96 9.96 -18.98
CA TRP A 179 5.22 8.73 -18.70
C TRP A 179 6.04 7.51 -19.09
N CYS A 180 5.97 6.47 -18.28
CA CYS A 180 6.63 5.19 -18.54
C CYS A 180 5.80 4.03 -17.94
N ASN A 181 6.17 2.80 -18.27
CA ASN A 181 5.61 1.64 -17.57
C ASN A 181 6.07 1.61 -16.13
N GLY A 182 5.25 1.03 -15.23
CA GLY A 182 5.55 0.93 -13.81
C GLY A 182 6.90 0.26 -13.52
N ASP A 183 7.22 -0.81 -14.26
CA ASP A 183 8.46 -1.58 -14.11
C ASP A 183 9.71 -0.80 -14.51
N ASP A 184 9.58 0.14 -15.45
CA ASP A 184 10.68 0.97 -15.92
C ASP A 184 10.86 2.27 -15.11
N TYR A 185 10.01 2.52 -14.11
CA TYR A 185 9.98 3.79 -13.37
C TYR A 185 11.33 4.16 -12.74
N TRP A 186 11.93 3.24 -11.98
CA TRP A 186 13.19 3.52 -11.30
C TRP A 186 14.37 3.59 -12.27
N ASN A 187 14.39 2.71 -13.28
CA ASN A 187 15.44 2.73 -14.30
C ASN A 187 15.41 4.04 -15.10
N ASN A 188 14.23 4.51 -15.49
CA ASN A 188 14.09 5.79 -16.18
C ASN A 188 14.44 6.98 -15.28
N LYS A 189 14.12 6.91 -13.98
CA LYS A 189 14.51 7.96 -13.04
C LYS A 189 16.02 8.10 -12.93
N PHE A 190 16.73 7.01 -12.75
CA PHE A 190 18.20 7.02 -12.67
C PHE A 190 18.83 7.44 -14.00
N TYR A 191 18.32 6.91 -15.10
CA TYR A 191 18.76 7.31 -16.44
C TYR A 191 18.65 8.82 -16.66
N LEU A 192 17.50 9.42 -16.36
CA LEU A 192 17.31 10.87 -16.52
C LEU A 192 18.25 11.67 -15.64
N LEU A 193 18.44 11.27 -14.37
CA LEU A 193 19.33 11.97 -13.45
C LEU A 193 20.78 11.95 -13.95
N GLU A 194 21.26 10.81 -14.46
CA GLU A 194 22.63 10.63 -14.91
C GLU A 194 22.87 11.28 -16.28
N GLU A 195 22.01 11.03 -17.28
CA GLU A 195 22.21 11.51 -18.62
C GLU A 195 22.00 13.03 -18.76
N VAL A 196 21.01 13.59 -18.04
CA VAL A 196 20.83 15.05 -18.02
C VAL A 196 22.03 15.72 -17.36
N LYS A 197 22.56 15.18 -16.25
CA LYS A 197 23.79 15.71 -15.64
C LYS A 197 24.96 15.70 -16.62
N ARG A 198 25.17 14.60 -17.33
CA ARG A 198 26.23 14.47 -18.33
C ARG A 198 26.07 15.49 -19.47
N LYS A 199 24.85 15.60 -20.01
CA LYS A 199 24.53 16.57 -21.08
C LYS A 199 24.73 18.02 -20.62
N PHE A 200 24.37 18.33 -19.39
CA PHE A 200 24.58 19.67 -18.82
C PHE A 200 26.07 20.00 -18.73
N ASP A 201 26.89 19.07 -18.22
CA ASP A 201 28.35 19.26 -18.11
C ASP A 201 29.00 19.48 -19.50
N GLU A 202 28.62 18.66 -20.50
CA GLU A 202 29.14 18.78 -21.87
C GLU A 202 28.77 20.14 -22.53
N ASN A 203 27.67 20.76 -22.11
CA ASN A 203 27.15 21.97 -22.71
C ASN A 203 27.33 23.25 -21.86
N GLY A 204 28.03 23.12 -20.73
CA GLY A 204 28.34 24.25 -19.85
C GLY A 204 27.14 24.76 -19.07
N ILE A 205 26.15 23.92 -18.77
CA ILE A 205 25.03 24.23 -17.87
C ILE A 205 25.43 23.85 -16.45
N THR A 206 25.31 24.78 -15.51
CA THR A 206 25.72 24.63 -14.11
C THR A 206 24.53 24.23 -13.25
N ILE A 207 24.70 23.17 -12.45
CA ILE A 207 23.80 22.81 -11.34
C ILE A 207 24.38 23.42 -10.07
N PRO A 208 23.73 24.41 -9.47
CA PRO A 208 24.24 25.15 -8.31
C PRO A 208 24.12 24.35 -7.01
#